data_079de3ad73424e9912f36627035c68bd
#
_entry.id   079de3ad73424e9912f36627035c68bd
#
_cell.length_a   1.000
_cell.length_b   1.000
_cell.length_c   1.000
_cell.angle_alpha   90.00
_cell.angle_beta   90.00
_cell.angle_gamma   90.00
#
_symmetry.space_group_name_H-M   'P 1'
#
loop_
_entity.id
_entity.type
_entity.pdbx_description
1 polymer ?
#
loop_
_entity_poly.entity_id
_entity_poly.type
_entity_poly.pdbx_seq_one_letter_code
_entity_poly.pdbx_strand_id
1 'polypeptide(L)'
;LRPLRFSVAPMLDWTDRPCRYFLRLISQHALLYTEMVTTGAILNGRGDYLAYNEEEHPLALQLGGSEPQELAQCARRAVERGYDEINLNVGCPSDRVQNGRFGACLMASPALVADCVAAMRAEVSIPVTVKSRIGIDELDSYEFLCSFIEQVSAAGCDTFILHARKAWLSGLSPKENREIPPLDYQRVYRVKEDYPHL
;
A
#
# COMPACT_ATOMS: atom_id res chain seq x y z
N LEU A 1 -6.99 10.21 16.72
CA LEU A 1 -6.94 10.45 15.25
C LEU A 1 -8.37 10.48 14.72
N ARG A 2 -8.75 11.51 13.96
CA ARG A 2 -10.05 11.49 13.26
C ARG A 2 -9.98 10.40 12.20
N PRO A 3 -10.99 9.51 12.07
CA PRO A 3 -10.98 8.50 11.02
C PRO A 3 -10.94 9.22 9.67
N LEU A 4 -9.91 8.94 8.88
CA LEU A 4 -9.80 9.46 7.52
C LEU A 4 -10.89 8.80 6.67
N ARG A 5 -11.91 9.57 6.31
CA ARG A 5 -13.07 9.06 5.55
C ARG A 5 -12.85 9.02 4.06
N PHE A 6 -11.83 9.72 3.60
CA PHE A 6 -11.53 9.84 2.17
C PHE A 6 -10.03 9.91 1.94
N SER A 7 -9.55 9.16 0.97
CA SER A 7 -8.16 9.20 0.51
C SER A 7 -8.09 9.11 -1.01
N VAL A 8 -7.02 9.67 -1.57
CA VAL A 8 -6.71 9.50 -3.00
C VAL A 8 -5.71 8.37 -3.14
N ALA A 9 -6.11 7.30 -3.82
CA ALA A 9 -5.28 6.12 -4.00
C ALA A 9 -3.95 6.45 -4.70
N PRO A 10 -2.85 5.76 -4.34
CA PRO A 10 -1.58 5.88 -5.04
C PRO A 10 -1.71 5.40 -6.49
N MET A 11 -1.29 6.23 -7.42
CA MET A 11 -1.38 5.95 -8.87
C MET A 11 -0.08 6.36 -9.55
N LEU A 12 0.69 5.38 -10.06
CA LEU A 12 1.91 5.63 -10.80
C LEU A 12 1.64 6.51 -12.03
N ASP A 13 2.51 7.46 -12.30
CA ASP A 13 2.43 8.49 -13.33
C ASP A 13 1.23 9.48 -13.18
N TRP A 14 0.53 9.43 -12.04
CA TRP A 14 -0.62 10.30 -11.76
C TRP A 14 -0.51 11.05 -10.45
N THR A 15 -0.30 10.40 -9.32
CA THR A 15 -0.23 11.06 -8.01
C THR A 15 1.18 11.59 -7.72
N ASP A 16 1.74 12.30 -8.68
CA ASP A 16 2.98 13.06 -8.56
C ASP A 16 2.78 14.35 -7.70
N ARG A 17 3.84 15.09 -7.45
CA ARG A 17 3.78 16.31 -6.62
C ARG A 17 2.78 17.34 -7.15
N PRO A 18 2.75 17.72 -8.46
CA PRO A 18 1.76 18.64 -9.01
C PRO A 18 0.33 18.16 -8.80
N CYS A 19 0.05 16.88 -9.05
CA CYS A 19 -1.29 16.32 -8.86
C CYS A 19 -1.71 16.37 -7.38
N ARG A 20 -0.84 15.97 -6.46
CA ARG A 20 -1.15 16.00 -5.02
C ARG A 20 -1.37 17.42 -4.52
N TYR A 21 -0.56 18.38 -4.96
CA TYR A 21 -0.78 19.80 -4.65
C TYR A 21 -2.16 20.27 -5.15
N PHE A 22 -2.49 19.97 -6.41
CA PHE A 22 -3.80 20.30 -6.98
C PHE A 22 -4.97 19.69 -6.18
N LEU A 23 -4.85 18.42 -5.81
CA LEU A 23 -5.87 17.73 -5.00
C LEU A 23 -6.02 18.36 -3.60
N ARG A 24 -4.94 18.85 -3.02
CA ARG A 24 -4.96 19.54 -1.73
C ARG A 24 -5.70 20.87 -1.81
N LEU A 25 -5.63 21.57 -2.92
CA LEU A 25 -6.45 22.78 -3.12
C LEU A 25 -7.96 22.47 -3.17
N ILE A 26 -8.34 21.25 -3.57
CA ILE A 26 -9.73 20.80 -3.60
C ILE A 26 -10.17 20.31 -2.21
N SER A 27 -9.33 19.62 -1.46
CA SER A 27 -9.65 19.05 -0.16
C SER A 27 -8.48 19.15 0.82
N GLN A 28 -8.72 19.88 1.92
CA GLN A 28 -7.75 19.99 3.02
C GLN A 28 -7.73 18.76 3.94
N HIS A 29 -8.66 17.82 3.79
CA HIS A 29 -8.86 16.71 4.72
C HIS A 29 -8.59 15.31 4.13
N ALA A 30 -8.51 15.20 2.81
CA ALA A 30 -8.21 13.93 2.16
C ALA A 30 -6.77 13.48 2.49
N LEU A 31 -6.59 12.20 2.83
CA LEU A 31 -5.25 11.62 2.87
C LEU A 31 -4.76 11.44 1.43
N LEU A 32 -3.63 12.04 1.11
CA LEU A 32 -3.00 11.87 -0.18
C LEU A 32 -1.91 10.81 -0.08
N TYR A 33 -1.75 10.04 -1.16
CA TYR A 33 -0.67 9.05 -1.28
C TYR A 33 0.30 9.51 -2.36
N THR A 34 1.59 9.24 -2.13
CA THR A 34 2.58 9.34 -3.21
C THR A 34 2.30 8.28 -4.28
N GLU A 35 2.96 8.38 -5.40
CA GLU A 35 3.16 7.21 -6.26
C GLU A 35 3.91 6.12 -5.48
N MET A 36 3.90 4.89 -5.98
CA MET A 36 4.71 3.82 -5.38
C MET A 36 6.20 4.09 -5.60
N VAL A 37 6.95 4.29 -4.53
CA VAL A 37 8.40 4.45 -4.54
C VAL A 37 9.07 3.15 -4.09
N THR A 38 10.00 2.63 -4.88
CA THR A 38 10.70 1.39 -4.52
C THR A 38 11.79 1.64 -3.49
N THR A 39 12.08 0.64 -2.64
CA THR A 39 13.19 0.70 -1.67
C THR A 39 14.51 1.03 -2.37
N GLY A 40 14.79 0.38 -3.50
CA GLY A 40 16.00 0.63 -4.27
C GLY A 40 16.13 2.07 -4.77
N ALA A 41 15.02 2.74 -5.13
CA ALA A 41 15.04 4.14 -5.52
C ALA A 41 15.44 5.05 -4.35
N ILE A 42 14.87 4.81 -3.16
CA ILE A 42 15.15 5.60 -1.96
C ILE A 42 16.58 5.39 -1.45
N LEU A 43 17.04 4.14 -1.44
CA LEU A 43 18.32 3.77 -0.84
C LEU A 43 19.52 4.03 -1.76
N ASN A 44 19.35 3.80 -3.07
CA ASN A 44 20.44 3.77 -4.05
C ASN A 44 20.25 4.75 -5.22
N GLY A 45 19.07 5.36 -5.35
CA GLY A 45 18.78 6.30 -6.43
C GLY A 45 19.49 7.65 -6.25
N ARG A 46 19.63 8.39 -7.36
CA ARG A 46 20.28 9.71 -7.39
C ARG A 46 19.28 10.86 -7.23
N GLY A 47 17.97 10.58 -7.32
CA GLY A 47 16.90 11.58 -7.21
C GLY A 47 16.41 11.74 -5.77
N ASP A 48 15.71 12.84 -5.49
CA ASP A 48 14.95 13.01 -4.25
C ASP A 48 13.54 12.40 -4.41
N TYR A 49 13.44 11.09 -4.21
CA TYR A 49 12.20 10.33 -4.33
C TYR A 49 11.22 10.54 -3.17
N LEU A 50 11.65 11.27 -2.13
CA LEU A 50 10.82 11.61 -0.96
C LEU A 50 10.39 13.08 -0.97
N ALA A 51 10.57 13.79 -2.09
CA ALA A 51 10.19 15.20 -2.18
C ALA A 51 8.67 15.38 -2.25
N TYR A 52 8.16 16.34 -1.47
CA TYR A 52 6.77 16.78 -1.47
C TYR A 52 6.71 18.29 -1.16
N ASN A 53 5.52 18.88 -1.21
CA ASN A 53 5.26 20.25 -0.74
C ASN A 53 4.57 20.18 0.62
N GLU A 54 4.90 21.09 1.53
CA GLU A 54 4.33 21.13 2.90
C GLU A 54 2.81 21.18 2.92
N GLU A 55 2.20 21.76 1.89
CA GLU A 55 0.75 21.84 1.76
C GLU A 55 0.09 20.49 1.47
N GLU A 56 0.85 19.46 1.04
CA GLU A 56 0.29 18.14 0.67
C GLU A 56 -0.22 17.33 1.88
N HIS A 57 0.13 17.71 3.12
CA HIS A 57 -0.30 17.00 4.34
C HIS A 57 -1.83 17.05 4.57
N PRO A 58 -2.45 15.95 5.08
CA PRO A 58 -1.82 14.68 5.46
C PRO A 58 -1.41 13.85 4.25
N LEU A 59 -0.19 13.30 4.29
CA LEU A 59 0.47 12.62 3.18
C LEU A 59 1.07 11.27 3.59
N ALA A 60 0.72 10.22 2.85
CA ALA A 60 1.26 8.88 3.01
C ALA A 60 2.31 8.57 1.92
N LEU A 61 3.45 8.02 2.32
CA LEU A 61 4.44 7.45 1.41
C LEU A 61 4.05 6.00 1.08
N GLN A 62 3.82 5.67 -0.20
CA GLN A 62 3.67 4.27 -0.59
C GLN A 62 5.01 3.67 -1.01
N LEU A 63 5.40 2.58 -0.33
CA LEU A 63 6.61 1.81 -0.61
C LEU A 63 6.33 0.56 -1.44
N GLY A 64 7.24 0.25 -2.37
CA GLY A 64 7.31 -1.02 -3.07
C GLY A 64 8.63 -1.73 -2.73
N GLY A 65 8.54 -2.93 -2.19
CA GLY A 65 9.68 -3.74 -1.79
C GLY A 65 9.23 -5.00 -1.06
N SER A 66 10.15 -5.90 -0.81
CA SER A 66 9.92 -7.18 -0.11
C SER A 66 11.05 -7.55 0.86
N GLU A 67 12.06 -6.72 0.99
CA GLU A 67 13.15 -6.94 1.93
C GLU A 67 12.88 -6.15 3.23
N PRO A 68 12.63 -6.83 4.37
CA PRO A 68 12.25 -6.18 5.61
C PRO A 68 13.23 -5.09 6.06
N GLN A 69 14.53 -5.34 5.94
CA GLN A 69 15.56 -4.39 6.38
C GLN A 69 15.62 -3.13 5.49
N GLU A 70 15.42 -3.27 4.19
CA GLU A 70 15.35 -2.13 3.28
C GLU A 70 14.10 -1.28 3.55
N LEU A 71 12.95 -1.94 3.77
CA LEU A 71 11.70 -1.26 4.11
C LEU A 71 11.80 -0.53 5.44
N ALA A 72 12.44 -1.12 6.46
CA ALA A 72 12.71 -0.47 7.74
C ALA A 72 13.57 0.80 7.57
N GLN A 73 14.62 0.74 6.75
CA GLN A 73 15.44 1.91 6.44
C GLN A 73 14.65 3.00 5.70
N CYS A 74 13.81 2.61 4.74
CA CYS A 74 12.95 3.54 4.02
C CYS A 74 11.90 4.19 4.95
N ALA A 75 11.34 3.41 5.89
CA ALA A 75 10.41 3.90 6.89
C ALA A 75 11.04 4.98 7.78
N ARG A 76 12.27 4.76 8.25
CA ARG A 76 13.03 5.76 9.01
C ARG A 76 13.19 7.06 8.23
N ARG A 77 13.65 6.97 6.96
CA ARG A 77 13.81 8.16 6.09
C ARG A 77 12.48 8.88 5.83
N ALA A 78 11.38 8.14 5.75
CA ALA A 78 10.04 8.74 5.60
C ALA A 78 9.67 9.59 6.82
N VAL A 79 9.90 9.09 8.04
CA VAL A 79 9.66 9.85 9.29
C VAL A 79 10.57 11.08 9.38
N GLU A 80 11.86 10.93 9.07
CA GLU A 80 12.81 12.05 9.03
C GLU A 80 12.40 13.14 8.03
N ARG A 81 11.68 12.77 6.99
CA ARG A 81 11.14 13.70 5.98
C ARG A 81 9.76 14.26 6.35
N GLY A 82 9.11 13.75 7.41
CA GLY A 82 7.85 14.28 7.91
C GLY A 82 6.58 13.65 7.35
N TYR A 83 6.65 12.48 6.71
CA TYR A 83 5.44 11.77 6.26
C TYR A 83 4.53 11.36 7.41
N ASP A 84 3.21 11.41 7.19
CA ASP A 84 2.19 11.10 8.21
C ASP A 84 1.88 9.60 8.30
N GLU A 85 2.12 8.85 7.22
CA GLU A 85 1.83 7.41 7.12
C GLU A 85 2.80 6.75 6.16
N ILE A 86 3.11 5.48 6.41
CA ILE A 86 3.82 4.59 5.48
C ILE A 86 2.86 3.51 5.03
N ASN A 87 2.76 3.32 3.73
CA ASN A 87 1.90 2.31 3.13
C ASN A 87 2.72 1.30 2.32
N LEU A 88 2.55 0.02 2.57
CA LEU A 88 3.18 -1.04 1.77
C LEU A 88 2.26 -1.46 0.61
N ASN A 89 2.81 -1.46 -0.60
CA ASN A 89 2.09 -1.94 -1.78
C ASN A 89 2.12 -3.47 -1.86
N VAL A 90 0.96 -4.08 -1.73
CA VAL A 90 0.71 -5.52 -1.91
C VAL A 90 -0.42 -5.74 -2.94
N GLY A 91 -0.58 -4.80 -3.89
CA GLY A 91 -1.71 -4.83 -4.82
C GLY A 91 -1.39 -4.58 -6.29
N CYS A 92 -0.19 -4.13 -6.64
CA CYS A 92 0.20 -3.87 -8.02
C CYS A 92 0.56 -5.18 -8.75
N PRO A 93 -0.13 -5.52 -9.88
CA PRO A 93 0.12 -6.75 -10.62
C PRO A 93 1.06 -6.58 -11.82
N SER A 94 1.77 -5.46 -11.97
CA SER A 94 2.60 -5.23 -13.15
C SER A 94 3.80 -6.16 -13.21
N ASP A 95 4.20 -6.57 -14.42
CA ASP A 95 5.36 -7.46 -14.64
C ASP A 95 6.65 -6.93 -14.02
N ARG A 96 6.87 -5.61 -14.13
CA ARG A 96 8.04 -4.95 -13.52
C ARG A 96 8.07 -5.14 -12.00
N VAL A 97 6.90 -5.06 -11.36
CA VAL A 97 6.74 -5.21 -9.92
C VAL A 97 6.91 -6.67 -9.53
N GLN A 98 6.32 -7.60 -10.28
CA GLN A 98 6.45 -9.04 -10.07
C GLN A 98 7.90 -9.52 -10.26
N ASN A 99 8.60 -9.03 -11.29
CA ASN A 99 10.03 -9.32 -11.49
C ASN A 99 10.89 -8.82 -10.33
N GLY A 100 10.47 -7.74 -9.67
CA GLY A 100 11.06 -7.25 -8.43
C GLY A 100 10.59 -8.00 -7.18
N ARG A 101 9.74 -9.01 -7.28
CA ARG A 101 9.17 -9.82 -6.20
C ARG A 101 8.43 -9.01 -5.14
N PHE A 102 7.71 -7.97 -5.53
CA PHE A 102 6.85 -7.18 -4.64
C PHE A 102 5.48 -6.89 -5.29
N GLY A 103 4.61 -6.12 -4.63
CA GLY A 103 3.26 -5.86 -5.10
C GLY A 103 2.29 -7.03 -4.88
N ALA A 104 1.37 -7.28 -5.83
CA ALA A 104 0.28 -8.23 -5.64
C ALA A 104 0.74 -9.68 -5.40
N CYS A 105 1.87 -10.10 -5.97
CA CYS A 105 2.41 -11.44 -5.76
C CYS A 105 2.75 -11.74 -4.29
N LEU A 106 3.00 -10.70 -3.47
CA LEU A 106 3.25 -10.87 -2.03
C LEU A 106 2.03 -11.39 -1.26
N MET A 107 0.82 -11.31 -1.80
CA MET A 107 -0.35 -11.93 -1.16
C MET A 107 -0.19 -13.45 -0.98
N ALA A 108 0.61 -14.10 -1.83
CA ALA A 108 0.95 -15.52 -1.68
C ALA A 108 1.95 -15.81 -0.54
N SER A 109 2.53 -14.77 0.06
CA SER A 109 3.56 -14.89 1.11
C SER A 109 3.23 -13.97 2.30
N PRO A 110 2.10 -14.19 3.00
CA PRO A 110 1.65 -13.31 4.08
C PRO A 110 2.65 -13.20 5.22
N ALA A 111 3.41 -14.26 5.52
CA ALA A 111 4.47 -14.22 6.52
C ALA A 111 5.57 -13.20 6.16
N LEU A 112 5.99 -13.14 4.89
CA LEU A 112 6.97 -12.13 4.44
C LEU A 112 6.41 -10.71 4.55
N VAL A 113 5.12 -10.50 4.22
CA VAL A 113 4.47 -9.20 4.40
C VAL A 113 4.42 -8.83 5.88
N ALA A 114 4.13 -9.77 6.77
CA ALA A 114 4.16 -9.59 8.21
C ALA A 114 5.56 -9.19 8.71
N ASP A 115 6.61 -9.87 8.25
CA ASP A 115 8.00 -9.52 8.57
C ASP A 115 8.36 -8.10 8.11
N CYS A 116 7.93 -7.72 6.92
CA CYS A 116 8.12 -6.36 6.39
C CYS A 116 7.42 -5.31 7.27
N VAL A 117 6.16 -5.57 7.64
CA VAL A 117 5.39 -4.67 8.52
C VAL A 117 6.04 -4.57 9.90
N ALA A 118 6.40 -5.69 10.51
CA ALA A 118 7.06 -5.72 11.82
C ALA A 118 8.39 -4.93 11.81
N ALA A 119 9.20 -5.11 10.76
CA ALA A 119 10.46 -4.38 10.62
C ALA A 119 10.25 -2.87 10.49
N MET A 120 9.26 -2.42 9.71
CA MET A 120 8.93 -0.99 9.62
C MET A 120 8.38 -0.45 10.95
N ARG A 121 7.46 -1.18 11.59
CA ARG A 121 6.86 -0.80 12.88
C ARG A 121 7.87 -0.67 14.01
N ALA A 122 8.93 -1.46 13.99
CA ALA A 122 10.03 -1.36 14.96
C ALA A 122 10.81 -0.05 14.86
N GLU A 123 10.82 0.58 13.70
CA GLU A 123 11.60 1.80 13.43
C GLU A 123 10.80 3.10 13.57
N VAL A 124 9.44 3.04 13.49
CA VAL A 124 8.62 4.25 13.40
C VAL A 124 7.38 4.19 14.29
N SER A 125 6.92 5.38 14.72
CA SER A 125 5.69 5.54 15.51
C SER A 125 4.47 5.93 14.66
N ILE A 126 4.67 6.39 13.44
CA ILE A 126 3.57 6.72 12.52
C ILE A 126 2.90 5.43 12.00
N PRO A 127 1.64 5.50 11.53
CA PRO A 127 0.95 4.33 10.99
C PRO A 127 1.73 3.64 9.88
N VAL A 128 1.80 2.30 9.94
CA VAL A 128 2.26 1.44 8.85
C VAL A 128 1.08 0.64 8.37
N THR A 129 0.64 0.91 7.15
CA THR A 129 -0.58 0.38 6.55
C THR A 129 -0.28 -0.50 5.34
N VAL A 130 -1.20 -1.35 4.93
CA VAL A 130 -1.05 -2.23 3.77
C VAL A 130 -2.17 -1.97 2.76
N LYS A 131 -1.80 -1.78 1.48
CA LYS A 131 -2.76 -1.72 0.38
C LYS A 131 -2.66 -2.96 -0.48
N SER A 132 -3.72 -3.79 -0.49
CA SER A 132 -3.76 -5.06 -1.20
C SER A 132 -4.95 -5.20 -2.15
N ARG A 133 -5.00 -6.33 -2.84
CA ARG A 133 -6.17 -6.87 -3.52
C ARG A 133 -6.96 -7.77 -2.57
N ILE A 134 -8.07 -8.33 -3.03
CA ILE A 134 -8.88 -9.30 -2.27
C ILE A 134 -8.53 -10.76 -2.61
N GLY A 135 -7.53 -10.97 -3.47
CA GLY A 135 -7.00 -12.25 -3.93
C GLY A 135 -6.12 -12.08 -5.16
N ILE A 136 -5.44 -13.14 -5.53
CA ILE A 136 -4.59 -13.24 -6.73
C ILE A 136 -4.83 -14.58 -7.43
N ASP A 137 -4.87 -14.59 -8.76
CA ASP A 137 -5.03 -15.80 -9.58
C ASP A 137 -6.12 -16.72 -9.01
N GLU A 138 -5.80 -17.97 -8.69
CA GLU A 138 -6.70 -18.95 -8.07
C GLU A 138 -6.75 -18.85 -6.53
N LEU A 139 -5.89 -18.03 -5.92
CA LEU A 139 -5.89 -17.76 -4.47
C LEU A 139 -6.82 -16.59 -4.18
N ASP A 140 -8.11 -16.80 -4.30
CA ASP A 140 -9.13 -15.75 -4.17
C ASP A 140 -10.32 -16.12 -3.25
N SER A 141 -10.16 -17.15 -2.41
CA SER A 141 -11.18 -17.48 -1.41
C SER A 141 -11.24 -16.40 -0.30
N TYR A 142 -12.36 -16.37 0.40
CA TYR A 142 -12.51 -15.46 1.55
C TYR A 142 -11.56 -15.84 2.68
N GLU A 143 -11.37 -17.13 2.92
CA GLU A 143 -10.46 -17.69 3.92
C GLU A 143 -9.00 -17.30 3.62
N PHE A 144 -8.61 -17.27 2.34
CA PHE A 144 -7.29 -16.78 1.94
C PHE A 144 -7.09 -15.31 2.32
N LEU A 145 -8.10 -14.46 2.04
CA LEU A 145 -8.04 -13.05 2.39
C LEU A 145 -7.99 -12.85 3.92
N CYS A 146 -8.81 -13.59 4.67
CA CYS A 146 -8.81 -13.53 6.14
C CYS A 146 -7.44 -13.96 6.71
N SER A 147 -6.90 -15.07 6.26
CA SER A 147 -5.57 -15.55 6.69
C SER A 147 -4.46 -14.53 6.40
N PHE A 148 -4.52 -13.86 5.24
CA PHE A 148 -3.60 -12.76 4.93
C PHE A 148 -3.73 -11.60 5.91
N ILE A 149 -4.95 -11.13 6.17
CA ILE A 149 -5.23 -10.03 7.09
C ILE A 149 -4.77 -10.37 8.51
N GLU A 150 -5.11 -11.56 9.00
CA GLU A 150 -4.76 -12.01 10.36
C GLU A 150 -3.25 -12.06 10.58
N GLN A 151 -2.49 -12.64 9.64
CA GLN A 151 -1.04 -12.73 9.77
C GLN A 151 -0.38 -11.35 9.75
N VAL A 152 -0.81 -10.48 8.84
CA VAL A 152 -0.24 -9.13 8.70
C VAL A 152 -0.68 -8.21 9.85
N SER A 153 -1.91 -8.36 10.34
CA SER A 153 -2.40 -7.63 11.51
C SER A 153 -1.64 -8.02 12.79
N ALA A 154 -1.35 -9.31 12.98
CA ALA A 154 -0.56 -9.79 14.11
C ALA A 154 0.85 -9.16 14.16
N ALA A 155 1.39 -8.72 13.03
CA ALA A 155 2.65 -8.00 12.93
C ALA A 155 2.55 -6.49 13.22
N GLY A 156 1.34 -5.98 13.55
CA GLY A 156 1.10 -4.60 13.94
C GLY A 156 0.52 -3.71 12.83
N CYS A 157 0.00 -4.27 11.74
CA CYS A 157 -0.80 -3.53 10.77
C CYS A 157 -2.25 -3.46 11.28
N ASP A 158 -2.73 -2.27 11.57
CA ASP A 158 -4.09 -2.01 12.05
C ASP A 158 -5.01 -1.41 10.98
N THR A 159 -4.48 -1.15 9.78
CA THR A 159 -5.23 -0.51 8.69
C THR A 159 -4.89 -1.13 7.35
N PHE A 160 -5.93 -1.63 6.69
CA PHE A 160 -5.84 -2.23 5.35
C PHE A 160 -6.66 -1.42 4.36
N ILE A 161 -6.08 -1.14 3.19
CA ILE A 161 -6.75 -0.52 2.06
C ILE A 161 -6.99 -1.60 0.99
N LEU A 162 -8.21 -2.08 0.87
CA LEU A 162 -8.55 -3.17 -0.05
C LEU A 162 -9.04 -2.62 -1.39
N HIS A 163 -8.33 -2.95 -2.48
CA HIS A 163 -8.90 -2.82 -3.80
C HIS A 163 -9.84 -4.01 -4.02
N ALA A 164 -11.14 -3.75 -4.09
CA ALA A 164 -12.22 -4.75 -4.12
C ALA A 164 -12.27 -5.57 -5.43
N ARG A 165 -11.11 -5.97 -5.95
CA ARG A 165 -10.91 -6.86 -7.11
C ARG A 165 -9.75 -7.79 -6.84
N LYS A 166 -9.84 -9.04 -7.28
CA LYS A 166 -8.64 -9.88 -7.37
C LYS A 166 -7.69 -9.36 -8.45
N ALA A 167 -6.45 -9.78 -8.43
CA ALA A 167 -5.51 -9.53 -9.50
C ALA A 167 -5.15 -10.83 -10.23
N TRP A 168 -5.08 -10.77 -11.56
CA TRP A 168 -4.41 -11.77 -12.35
C TRP A 168 -2.94 -11.36 -12.51
N LEU A 169 -2.04 -12.22 -12.05
CA LEU A 169 -0.60 -11.96 -12.10
C LEU A 169 -0.04 -12.16 -13.51
N SER A 170 -0.73 -12.92 -14.35
CA SER A 170 -0.38 -13.13 -15.75
C SER A 170 -1.60 -12.96 -16.66
N GLY A 171 -1.35 -12.61 -17.93
CA GLY A 171 -2.39 -12.52 -18.95
C GLY A 171 -3.18 -11.23 -19.00
N LEU A 172 -3.09 -10.36 -18.00
CA LEU A 172 -3.74 -9.04 -17.97
C LEU A 172 -2.73 -7.94 -17.64
N SER A 173 -2.78 -6.86 -18.39
CA SER A 173 -2.07 -5.63 -18.05
C SER A 173 -2.58 -5.01 -16.75
N PRO A 174 -1.83 -4.10 -16.11
CA PRO A 174 -2.31 -3.38 -14.92
C PRO A 174 -3.61 -2.59 -15.15
N LYS A 175 -3.85 -2.11 -16.37
CA LYS A 175 -5.10 -1.44 -16.75
C LYS A 175 -6.26 -2.44 -16.76
N GLU A 176 -6.12 -3.54 -17.47
CA GLU A 176 -7.13 -4.60 -17.55
C GLU A 176 -7.44 -5.19 -16.17
N ASN A 177 -6.45 -5.33 -15.30
CA ASN A 177 -6.62 -5.74 -13.90
C ASN A 177 -7.45 -4.74 -13.05
N ARG A 178 -7.74 -3.54 -13.54
CA ARG A 178 -8.67 -2.58 -12.91
C ARG A 178 -10.06 -2.61 -13.52
N GLU A 179 -10.23 -3.26 -14.66
CA GLU A 179 -11.47 -3.25 -15.42
C GLU A 179 -12.14 -4.63 -15.50
N ILE A 180 -11.36 -5.68 -15.81
CA ILE A 180 -11.87 -7.03 -16.12
C ILE A 180 -12.28 -7.82 -14.86
N PRO A 181 -11.44 -7.98 -13.81
CA PRO A 181 -11.89 -8.69 -12.61
C PRO A 181 -13.08 -7.95 -11.98
N PRO A 182 -14.15 -8.65 -11.61
CA PRO A 182 -15.34 -8.00 -11.07
C PRO A 182 -15.05 -7.30 -9.73
N LEU A 183 -15.74 -6.18 -9.48
CA LEU A 183 -15.76 -5.56 -8.15
C LEU A 183 -16.56 -6.43 -7.18
N ASP A 184 -15.97 -6.68 -6.01
CA ASP A 184 -16.61 -7.41 -4.91
C ASP A 184 -16.56 -6.58 -3.62
N TYR A 185 -17.43 -5.56 -3.55
CA TYR A 185 -17.57 -4.73 -2.35
C TYR A 185 -18.14 -5.52 -1.17
N GLN A 186 -18.97 -6.55 -1.42
CA GLN A 186 -19.56 -7.35 -0.37
C GLN A 186 -18.49 -8.08 0.44
N ARG A 187 -17.45 -8.59 -0.23
CA ARG A 187 -16.31 -9.21 0.44
C ARG A 187 -15.58 -8.22 1.34
N VAL A 188 -15.41 -6.98 0.88
CA VAL A 188 -14.74 -5.92 1.69
C VAL A 188 -15.60 -5.54 2.90
N TYR A 189 -16.92 -5.41 2.73
CA TYR A 189 -17.83 -5.14 3.84
C TYR A 189 -17.81 -6.27 4.87
N ARG A 190 -17.85 -7.52 4.42
CA ARG A 190 -17.73 -8.67 5.30
C ARG A 190 -16.40 -8.67 6.08
N VAL A 191 -15.26 -8.33 5.45
CA VAL A 191 -13.99 -8.16 6.18
C VAL A 191 -14.12 -7.12 7.29
N LYS A 192 -14.78 -5.98 7.03
CA LYS A 192 -14.97 -4.96 8.07
C LYS A 192 -15.91 -5.40 9.19
N GLU A 193 -16.89 -6.26 8.90
CA GLU A 193 -17.78 -6.87 9.90
C GLU A 193 -17.04 -7.89 10.76
N ASP A 194 -16.24 -8.76 10.14
CA ASP A 194 -15.48 -9.82 10.83
C ASP A 194 -14.28 -9.26 11.62
N TYR A 195 -13.69 -8.13 11.18
CA TYR A 195 -12.55 -7.47 11.82
C TYR A 195 -12.86 -5.99 12.16
N PRO A 196 -13.83 -5.71 13.05
CA PRO A 196 -14.29 -4.34 13.34
C PRO A 196 -13.22 -3.44 13.99
N HIS A 197 -12.19 -4.05 14.54
CA HIS A 197 -11.07 -3.36 15.21
C HIS A 197 -9.97 -2.90 14.23
N LEU A 198 -9.99 -3.35 12.96
CA LEU A 198 -9.03 -2.96 11.92
C LEU A 198 -9.54 -1.79 11.08
#